data_137e3a907c77194ed07babee2fb6bb54
#
_entry.id   137e3a907c77194ed07babee2fb6bb54
#
_cell.length_a   1.000
_cell.length_b   1.000
_cell.length_c   1.000
_cell.angle_alpha   90.00
_cell.angle_beta   90.00
_cell.angle_gamma   90.00
#
_symmetry.space_group_name_H-M   'P 1'
#
loop_
_entity.id
_entity.type
_entity.pdbx_description
1 polymer ?
#
loop_
_entity_poly.entity_id
_entity_poly.type
_entity_poly.pdbx_seq_one_letter_code
_entity_poly.pdbx_strand_id
1 'polypeptide(L)'
;MKKISLHSYMPWVIAALIGSMPFLLGNQLKEPSTQTVEKTLPLYSCLDVPAQFTLCDSTVDLSRYDRKERLDRELLAFSYMHSTSLQIIKRANRYFPIVEPILKQHGIPDDFKYLMVIESSLNPLARSGAGA
;
A
#
# COMPACT_ATOMS: atom_id res chain seq x y z
N MET A 1 -77.73 20.40 -12.00
CA MET A 1 -76.27 20.06 -12.15
C MET A 1 -75.52 20.76 -11.02
N LYS A 2 -75.11 20.00 -9.93
CA LYS A 2 -74.35 20.57 -8.83
C LYS A 2 -72.89 20.65 -9.24
N LYS A 3 -72.34 21.87 -9.29
CA LYS A 3 -70.87 22.07 -9.45
C LYS A 3 -70.20 21.67 -8.15
N ILE A 4 -69.46 20.57 -8.17
CA ILE A 4 -68.63 20.14 -7.05
C ILE A 4 -67.41 21.05 -7.04
N SER A 5 -67.27 21.86 -6.00
CA SER A 5 -66.15 22.76 -5.81
C SER A 5 -64.89 21.94 -5.48
N LEU A 6 -63.99 21.93 -6.41
CA LEU A 6 -62.72 21.22 -6.30
C LEU A 6 -61.79 21.77 -5.19
N HIS A 7 -62.18 22.92 -4.61
CA HIS A 7 -61.35 23.65 -3.63
C HIS A 7 -61.41 23.08 -2.21
N SER A 8 -62.43 22.21 -1.92
CA SER A 8 -62.61 21.65 -0.58
C SER A 8 -61.77 20.44 -0.26
N TYR A 9 -61.20 19.78 -1.25
CA TYR A 9 -60.38 18.54 -1.07
C TYR A 9 -58.88 18.80 -1.15
N MET A 10 -58.49 20.02 -1.54
CA MET A 10 -57.06 20.38 -1.76
C MET A 10 -56.18 20.24 -0.50
N PRO A 11 -56.64 20.59 0.72
CA PRO A 11 -55.82 20.46 1.91
C PRO A 11 -55.51 19.00 2.31
N TRP A 12 -56.46 18.09 2.03
CA TRP A 12 -56.34 16.68 2.39
C TRP A 12 -55.39 15.90 1.41
N VAL A 13 -55.40 16.29 0.16
CA VAL A 13 -54.50 15.70 -0.85
C VAL A 13 -53.02 16.10 -0.61
N ILE A 14 -52.81 17.35 -0.20
CA ILE A 14 -51.46 17.84 0.17
C ILE A 14 -50.98 17.17 1.47
N ALA A 15 -51.86 16.96 2.45
CA ALA A 15 -51.50 16.27 3.69
C ALA A 15 -51.15 14.78 3.44
N ALA A 16 -51.85 14.11 2.52
CA ALA A 16 -51.53 12.73 2.14
C ALA A 16 -50.20 12.59 1.40
N LEU A 17 -49.82 13.57 0.55
CA LEU A 17 -48.56 13.59 -0.15
C LEU A 17 -47.36 13.87 0.78
N ILE A 18 -47.52 14.73 1.80
CA ILE A 18 -46.49 15.04 2.76
C ILE A 18 -46.25 13.87 3.74
N GLY A 19 -47.35 13.17 4.11
CA GLY A 19 -47.29 12.02 5.04
C GLY A 19 -46.63 10.77 4.48
N SER A 20 -46.63 10.59 3.15
CA SER A 20 -46.02 9.40 2.50
C SER A 20 -44.53 9.57 2.13
N MET A 21 -44.04 10.80 2.11
CA MET A 21 -42.68 11.10 1.69
C MET A 21 -41.56 10.57 2.63
N PRO A 22 -41.73 10.56 3.97
CA PRO A 22 -40.67 9.99 4.84
C PRO A 22 -40.56 8.48 4.74
N PHE A 23 -41.60 7.76 4.28
CA PHE A 23 -41.53 6.32 4.11
C PHE A 23 -40.73 5.90 2.86
N LEU A 24 -40.77 6.72 1.81
CA LEU A 24 -40.01 6.43 0.59
C LEU A 24 -38.52 6.88 0.68
N LEU A 25 -38.23 7.92 1.47
CA LEU A 25 -36.84 8.36 1.68
C LEU A 25 -36.12 7.51 2.73
N GLY A 26 -36.81 6.90 3.67
CA GLY A 26 -36.20 6.07 4.72
C GLY A 26 -35.57 4.77 4.20
N ASN A 27 -35.93 4.32 2.99
CA ASN A 27 -35.46 3.06 2.42
C ASN A 27 -34.27 3.21 1.43
N GLN A 28 -33.83 4.45 1.17
CA GLN A 28 -32.71 4.71 0.24
C GLN A 28 -31.38 5.02 0.95
N LEU A 29 -31.40 5.24 2.26
CA LEU A 29 -30.19 5.37 3.06
C LEU A 29 -29.79 3.99 3.64
N LYS A 30 -29.62 3.02 2.76
CA LYS A 30 -28.75 1.89 3.08
C LYS A 30 -27.34 2.46 3.06
N GLU A 31 -26.87 2.85 4.24
CA GLU A 31 -25.44 3.15 4.40
C GLU A 31 -24.66 2.00 3.77
N PRO A 32 -23.67 2.30 2.89
CA PRO A 32 -22.75 1.27 2.51
C PRO A 32 -22.15 0.76 3.81
N SER A 33 -22.46 -0.49 4.15
CA SER A 33 -21.76 -1.19 5.21
C SER A 33 -20.28 -1.13 4.84
N THR A 34 -19.59 -0.13 5.37
CA THR A 34 -18.16 -0.11 5.45
C THR A 34 -17.83 -1.32 6.32
N GLN A 35 -17.71 -2.47 5.68
CA GLN A 35 -16.98 -3.56 6.25
C GLN A 35 -15.56 -3.02 6.36
N THR A 36 -15.30 -2.33 7.45
CA THR A 36 -13.96 -2.14 7.96
C THR A 36 -13.49 -3.57 8.22
N VAL A 37 -12.87 -4.16 7.19
CA VAL A 37 -12.03 -5.34 7.39
C VAL A 37 -10.90 -4.80 8.26
N GLU A 38 -11.15 -4.80 9.55
CA GLU A 38 -10.13 -4.67 10.56
C GLU A 38 -9.27 -5.93 10.43
N LYS A 39 -8.45 -5.92 9.37
CA LYS A 39 -7.35 -6.84 9.22
C LYS A 39 -6.39 -6.45 10.33
N THR A 40 -6.61 -7.00 11.50
CA THR A 40 -5.65 -6.98 12.59
C THR A 40 -4.40 -7.64 12.06
N LEU A 41 -3.51 -6.80 11.49
CA LEU A 41 -2.17 -7.25 11.15
C LEU A 41 -1.56 -7.71 12.46
N PRO A 42 -1.03 -8.92 12.54
CA PRO A 42 -0.37 -9.37 13.75
C PRO A 42 0.70 -8.32 14.09
N LEU A 43 0.73 -7.90 15.35
CA LEU A 43 1.67 -6.90 15.86
C LEU A 43 3.13 -7.28 15.59
N TYR A 44 3.36 -8.58 15.39
CA TYR A 44 4.64 -9.16 15.03
C TYR A 44 4.45 -10.09 13.83
N SER A 45 5.09 -9.77 12.71
CA SER A 45 5.18 -10.61 11.54
C SER A 45 6.65 -10.88 11.27
N CYS A 46 7.06 -12.14 11.35
CA CYS A 46 8.37 -12.57 10.89
C CYS A 46 8.23 -12.99 9.43
N LEU A 47 9.17 -12.54 8.59
CA LEU A 47 9.29 -13.01 7.23
C LEU A 47 9.98 -14.37 7.24
N ASP A 48 9.40 -15.35 6.55
CA ASP A 48 10.04 -16.65 6.41
C ASP A 48 11.26 -16.53 5.49
N VAL A 49 12.39 -17.08 5.94
CA VAL A 49 13.61 -17.10 5.16
C VAL A 49 13.49 -18.20 4.09
N PRO A 50 13.62 -17.89 2.79
CA PRO A 50 13.56 -18.89 1.74
C PRO A 50 14.73 -19.85 1.83
N ALA A 51 14.61 -21.06 1.25
CA ALA A 51 15.70 -22.03 1.19
C ALA A 51 16.82 -21.58 0.23
N GLN A 52 16.47 -20.77 -0.77
CA GLN A 52 17.40 -20.22 -1.77
C GLN A 52 16.84 -18.92 -2.36
N PHE A 53 17.70 -18.07 -2.88
CA PHE A 53 17.34 -16.91 -3.68
C PHE A 53 18.36 -16.67 -4.79
N THR A 54 17.99 -15.89 -5.80
CA THR A 54 18.89 -15.53 -6.91
C THR A 54 19.44 -14.13 -6.69
N LEU A 55 20.75 -13.95 -6.87
CA LEU A 55 21.43 -12.67 -6.84
C LEU A 55 22.43 -12.60 -7.99
N CYS A 56 22.35 -11.59 -8.84
CA CYS A 56 23.19 -11.42 -10.03
C CYS A 56 23.27 -12.71 -10.87
N ASP A 57 22.11 -13.28 -11.20
CA ASP A 57 21.95 -14.52 -11.96
C ASP A 57 22.57 -15.79 -11.31
N SER A 58 23.05 -15.67 -10.08
CA SER A 58 23.61 -16.78 -9.31
C SER A 58 22.68 -17.20 -8.19
N THR A 59 22.44 -18.51 -8.05
CA THR A 59 21.62 -19.05 -6.95
C THR A 59 22.43 -19.11 -5.67
N VAL A 60 21.92 -18.48 -4.62
CA VAL A 60 22.46 -18.52 -3.27
C VAL A 60 21.69 -19.54 -2.45
N ASP A 61 22.39 -20.60 -2.03
CA ASP A 61 21.83 -21.63 -1.15
C ASP A 61 21.88 -21.19 0.31
N LEU A 62 20.72 -21.24 0.97
CA LEU A 62 20.51 -20.90 2.38
C LEU A 62 20.24 -22.14 3.25
N SER A 63 20.50 -23.34 2.75
CA SER A 63 20.32 -24.58 3.53
C SER A 63 21.25 -24.65 4.75
N ARG A 64 22.40 -23.97 4.68
CA ARG A 64 23.31 -23.86 5.82
C ARG A 64 22.74 -22.91 6.89
N TYR A 65 22.74 -23.41 8.12
CA TYR A 65 22.20 -22.69 9.28
C TYR A 65 22.79 -21.28 9.45
N ASP A 66 24.10 -21.12 9.33
CA ASP A 66 24.79 -19.85 9.49
C ASP A 66 24.35 -18.78 8.45
N ARG A 67 24.10 -19.19 7.21
CA ARG A 67 23.61 -18.30 6.15
C ARG A 67 22.16 -17.92 6.37
N LYS A 68 21.34 -18.91 6.72
CA LYS A 68 19.92 -18.70 7.01
C LYS A 68 19.74 -17.73 8.17
N GLU A 69 20.46 -17.91 9.27
CA GLU A 69 20.37 -17.07 10.45
C GLU A 69 20.85 -15.62 10.17
N ARG A 70 21.90 -15.46 9.35
CA ARG A 70 22.34 -14.11 8.94
C ARG A 70 21.26 -13.39 8.14
N LEU A 71 20.65 -14.05 7.17
CA LEU A 71 19.59 -13.43 6.37
C LEU A 71 18.36 -13.13 7.22
N ASP A 72 17.96 -14.05 8.10
CA ASP A 72 16.83 -13.84 9.02
C ASP A 72 17.03 -12.58 9.87
N ARG A 73 18.22 -12.42 10.44
CA ARG A 73 18.57 -11.24 11.23
C ARG A 73 18.48 -9.94 10.42
N GLU A 74 18.96 -9.92 9.18
CA GLU A 74 18.91 -8.75 8.32
C GLU A 74 17.47 -8.44 7.87
N LEU A 75 16.68 -9.46 7.56
CA LEU A 75 15.26 -9.30 7.23
C LEU A 75 14.47 -8.74 8.43
N LEU A 76 14.74 -9.27 9.62
CA LEU A 76 14.13 -8.78 10.85
C LEU A 76 14.51 -7.33 11.12
N ALA A 77 15.80 -7.00 11.04
CA ALA A 77 16.27 -5.63 11.24
C ALA A 77 15.63 -4.66 10.24
N PHE A 78 15.61 -5.01 8.95
CA PHE A 78 14.98 -4.18 7.92
C PHE A 78 13.48 -4.01 8.13
N SER A 79 12.78 -5.07 8.54
CA SER A 79 11.33 -5.05 8.76
C SER A 79 10.92 -4.13 9.91
N TYR A 80 11.76 -4.03 10.95
CA TYR A 80 11.45 -3.22 12.14
C TYR A 80 12.09 -1.83 12.14
N MET A 81 12.99 -1.53 11.23
CA MET A 81 13.52 -0.18 11.01
C MET A 81 12.53 0.69 10.21
N HIS A 82 11.29 0.80 10.68
CA HIS A 82 10.17 1.36 9.92
C HIS A 82 10.47 2.69 9.19
N SER A 83 11.06 3.67 9.86
CA SER A 83 11.35 4.96 9.25
C SER A 83 12.39 4.86 8.13
N THR A 84 13.47 4.13 8.37
CA THR A 84 14.56 3.96 7.40
C THR A 84 14.11 3.11 6.22
N SER A 85 13.46 1.99 6.47
CA SER A 85 12.98 1.08 5.44
C SER A 85 11.94 1.74 4.53
N LEU A 86 11.00 2.49 5.10
CA LEU A 86 10.03 3.28 4.33
C LEU A 86 10.69 4.37 3.48
N GLN A 87 11.71 5.04 3.99
CA GLN A 87 12.46 6.03 3.21
C GLN A 87 13.19 5.36 2.03
N ILE A 88 13.83 4.21 2.26
CA ILE A 88 14.51 3.44 1.22
C ILE A 88 13.51 3.02 0.15
N ILE A 89 12.36 2.46 0.52
CA ILE A 89 11.31 2.05 -0.42
C ILE A 89 10.81 3.25 -1.25
N LYS A 90 10.55 4.39 -0.62
CA LYS A 90 10.14 5.61 -1.33
C LYS A 90 11.19 6.10 -2.32
N ARG A 91 12.48 6.04 -1.94
CA ARG A 91 13.59 6.43 -2.81
C ARG A 91 13.78 5.42 -3.94
N ALA A 92 13.65 4.11 -3.66
CA ALA A 92 13.70 3.06 -4.67
C ALA A 92 12.65 3.28 -5.75
N ASN A 93 11.39 3.53 -5.37
CA ASN A 93 10.32 3.84 -6.33
C ASN A 93 10.61 5.07 -7.21
N ARG A 94 11.41 6.01 -6.73
CA ARG A 94 11.81 7.20 -7.50
C ARG A 94 13.02 6.96 -8.39
N TYR A 95 14.03 6.26 -7.90
CA TYR A 95 15.34 6.18 -8.57
C TYR A 95 15.54 4.91 -9.38
N PHE A 96 14.93 3.78 -9.01
CA PHE A 96 15.07 2.53 -9.77
C PHE A 96 14.63 2.65 -11.23
N PRO A 97 13.48 3.30 -11.56
CA PRO A 97 13.08 3.49 -12.95
C PRO A 97 14.07 4.28 -13.79
N ILE A 98 14.93 5.09 -13.16
CA ILE A 98 15.97 5.85 -13.85
C ILE A 98 17.23 5.01 -14.03
N VAL A 99 17.56 4.18 -13.05
CA VAL A 99 18.82 3.41 -13.01
C VAL A 99 18.73 2.11 -13.80
N GLU A 100 17.61 1.41 -13.75
CA GLU A 100 17.42 0.12 -14.43
C GLU A 100 17.70 0.19 -15.95
N PRO A 101 17.21 1.19 -16.70
CA PRO A 101 17.56 1.33 -18.12
C PRO A 101 19.06 1.53 -18.35
N ILE A 102 19.75 2.25 -17.45
CA ILE A 102 21.20 2.50 -17.56
C ILE A 102 21.97 1.21 -17.33
N LEU A 103 21.64 0.44 -16.29
CA LEU A 103 22.26 -0.85 -16.03
C LEU A 103 22.09 -1.80 -17.22
N LYS A 104 20.87 -1.87 -17.77
CA LYS A 104 20.55 -2.67 -18.94
C LYS A 104 21.35 -2.24 -20.17
N GLN A 105 21.50 -0.94 -20.42
CA GLN A 105 22.27 -0.40 -21.55
C GLN A 105 23.74 -0.82 -21.48
N HIS A 106 24.29 -0.94 -20.27
CA HIS A 106 25.67 -1.32 -20.05
C HIS A 106 25.88 -2.83 -19.83
N GLY A 107 24.83 -3.64 -19.94
CA GLY A 107 24.92 -5.09 -19.73
C GLY A 107 25.23 -5.49 -18.27
N ILE A 108 24.91 -4.61 -17.32
CA ILE A 108 25.11 -4.85 -15.88
C ILE A 108 23.87 -5.52 -15.31
N PRO A 109 24.01 -6.57 -14.46
CA PRO A 109 22.88 -7.19 -13.80
C PRO A 109 22.02 -6.19 -13.04
N ASP A 110 20.70 -6.36 -13.13
CA ASP A 110 19.73 -5.42 -12.53
C ASP A 110 19.88 -5.29 -11.00
N ASP A 111 20.30 -6.36 -10.34
CA ASP A 111 20.52 -6.39 -8.89
C ASP A 111 21.57 -5.38 -8.40
N PHE A 112 22.42 -4.85 -9.29
CA PHE A 112 23.37 -3.78 -8.94
C PHE A 112 22.69 -2.49 -8.48
N LYS A 113 21.42 -2.28 -8.78
CA LYS A 113 20.64 -1.16 -8.21
C LYS A 113 20.62 -1.19 -6.68
N TYR A 114 20.66 -2.38 -6.07
CA TYR A 114 20.70 -2.52 -4.61
C TYR A 114 22.03 -2.09 -3.97
N LEU A 115 23.11 -2.03 -4.75
CA LEU A 115 24.38 -1.49 -4.27
C LEU A 115 24.24 -0.03 -3.84
N MET A 116 23.47 0.76 -4.58
CA MET A 116 23.20 2.15 -4.22
C MET A 116 22.37 2.29 -2.92
N VAL A 117 21.54 1.29 -2.63
CA VAL A 117 20.84 1.22 -1.34
C VAL A 117 21.83 1.04 -0.20
N ILE A 118 22.78 0.12 -0.36
CA ILE A 118 23.81 -0.20 0.65
C ILE A 118 24.72 0.99 0.89
N GLU A 119 25.19 1.63 -0.18
CA GLU A 119 26.19 2.73 -0.09
C GLU A 119 25.62 4.03 0.46
N SER A 120 24.39 4.39 0.08
CA SER A 120 23.85 5.71 0.38
C SER A 120 22.39 5.73 0.84
N SER A 121 21.74 4.58 0.98
CA SER A 121 20.30 4.48 1.17
C SER A 121 19.53 5.24 0.08
N LEU A 122 20.07 5.28 -1.14
CA LEU A 122 19.56 6.06 -2.29
C LEU A 122 19.43 7.55 -1.97
N ASN A 123 20.33 8.09 -1.16
CA ASN A 123 20.37 9.53 -0.86
C ASN A 123 21.29 10.25 -1.86
N PRO A 124 20.74 11.09 -2.76
CA PRO A 124 21.57 11.79 -3.76
C PRO A 124 22.49 12.87 -3.14
N LEU A 125 22.27 13.22 -1.87
CA LEU A 125 23.07 14.20 -1.13
C LEU A 125 24.09 13.52 -0.21
N ALA A 126 24.22 12.20 -0.26
CA ALA A 126 25.20 11.49 0.54
C ALA A 126 26.61 11.90 0.10
N ARG A 127 27.45 12.18 1.08
CA ARG A 127 28.88 12.46 0.88
C ARG A 127 29.70 11.49 1.69
N SER A 128 30.81 11.03 1.14
CA SER A 128 31.76 10.20 1.89
C SER A 128 32.43 11.04 2.97
N GLY A 129 32.98 10.38 4.01
CA GLY A 129 33.79 11.05 5.03
C GLY A 129 35.05 11.72 4.47
N ALA A 130 35.49 11.33 3.27
CA ALA A 130 36.61 11.93 2.54
C ALA A 130 36.19 13.13 1.67
N GLY A 131 34.91 13.49 1.65
CA GLY A 131 34.41 14.66 0.90
C GLY A 131 34.18 14.43 -0.60
N ALA A 132 34.24 13.18 -1.04
CA ALA A 132 33.93 12.78 -2.41
C ALA A 132 32.42 12.60 -2.63
#